data_3a8de4fc1f01eb81dafa198365ece8d3
#
_entry.id   3a8de4fc1f01eb81dafa198365ece8d3
#
_cell.length_a   1.000
_cell.length_b   1.000
_cell.length_c   1.000
_cell.angle_alpha   90.00
_cell.angle_beta   90.00
_cell.angle_gamma   90.00
#
_symmetry.space_group_name_H-M   'P 1'
#
loop_
_entity.id
_entity.type
_entity.pdbx_description
1 polymer ?
#
loop_
_entity_poly.entity_id
_entity_poly.type
_entity_poly.pdbx_seq_one_letter_code
_entity_poly.pdbx_strand_id
1 'polypeptide(L)'
;MKYLFSLFLLSFFYVVTVAQPLAGNETHVASTPDTYAIVIGISDYKDPDIPKLSFSNRDAEVFADFLMSAPGGNVPKQHIKLLIDSVATIGEVDKAIRWVMNNCKEDDKVYFYFSGHGEMENVTMSKNGYLICYNTPSVAFVNMGLSIDYLNDIVNTISVQTKAKVIVITDACHSGTMTGSKFKGNFFVGEQLMLKKKNEIRMASCK
;
A
#
# COMPACT_ATOMS: atom_id res chain seq x y z
N MET A 1 -34.92 -84.64 -37.11
CA MET A 1 -33.66 -84.08 -37.58
C MET A 1 -33.90 -82.62 -37.87
N LYS A 2 -33.52 -81.72 -36.96
CA LYS A 2 -33.62 -80.27 -37.13
C LYS A 2 -32.29 -79.65 -36.74
N TYR A 3 -31.57 -79.12 -37.70
CA TYR A 3 -30.29 -78.42 -37.47
C TYR A 3 -30.57 -76.98 -37.05
N LEU A 4 -30.09 -76.58 -35.84
CA LEU A 4 -30.12 -75.25 -35.36
C LEU A 4 -28.79 -74.55 -35.73
N PHE A 5 -28.86 -73.56 -36.61
CA PHE A 5 -27.75 -72.74 -37.03
C PHE A 5 -27.63 -71.62 -36.00
N SER A 6 -26.56 -71.69 -35.19
CA SER A 6 -26.23 -70.55 -34.21
C SER A 6 -25.37 -69.54 -34.94
N LEU A 7 -25.93 -68.36 -35.14
CA LEU A 7 -25.23 -67.20 -35.72
C LEU A 7 -24.46 -66.48 -34.61
N PHE A 8 -23.12 -66.57 -34.62
CA PHE A 8 -22.27 -65.89 -33.73
C PHE A 8 -22.00 -64.46 -34.28
N LEU A 9 -22.65 -63.43 -33.71
CA LEU A 9 -22.41 -62.03 -34.05
C LEU A 9 -21.14 -61.55 -33.31
N LEU A 10 -20.00 -61.44 -34.05
CA LEU A 10 -18.80 -60.75 -33.54
C LEU A 10 -18.99 -59.21 -33.55
N SER A 11 -19.29 -58.60 -32.43
CA SER A 11 -19.28 -57.14 -32.30
C SER A 11 -17.86 -56.63 -32.16
N PHE A 12 -17.36 -56.00 -33.20
CA PHE A 12 -16.08 -55.29 -33.17
C PHE A 12 -16.27 -53.97 -32.40
N PHE A 13 -15.76 -53.93 -31.17
CA PHE A 13 -15.65 -52.66 -30.44
C PHE A 13 -14.45 -51.88 -30.98
N TYR A 14 -14.74 -50.82 -31.75
CA TYR A 14 -13.74 -49.82 -32.09
C TYR A 14 -13.49 -48.93 -30.87
N VAL A 15 -12.34 -49.11 -30.20
CA VAL A 15 -11.88 -48.16 -29.16
C VAL A 15 -11.23 -46.99 -29.87
N VAL A 16 -11.96 -45.88 -29.98
CA VAL A 16 -11.39 -44.61 -30.40
C VAL A 16 -10.60 -44.02 -29.23
N THR A 17 -9.30 -44.18 -29.24
CA THR A 17 -8.40 -43.45 -28.32
C THR A 17 -8.33 -42.00 -28.79
N VAL A 18 -9.09 -41.11 -28.14
CA VAL A 18 -8.92 -39.68 -28.28
C VAL A 18 -7.63 -39.32 -27.54
N ALA A 19 -6.57 -39.03 -28.29
CA ALA A 19 -5.36 -38.44 -27.72
C ALA A 19 -5.72 -37.07 -27.13
N GLN A 20 -5.71 -36.94 -25.80
CA GLN A 20 -5.80 -35.65 -25.16
C GLN A 20 -4.53 -34.86 -25.52
N PRO A 21 -4.64 -33.60 -25.96
CA PRO A 21 -3.48 -32.76 -26.12
C PRO A 21 -2.79 -32.64 -24.73
N LEU A 22 -1.51 -32.97 -24.67
CA LEU A 22 -0.67 -32.69 -23.52
C LEU A 22 -0.87 -31.21 -23.19
N ALA A 23 -1.37 -30.94 -21.99
CA ALA A 23 -1.40 -29.59 -21.45
C ALA A 23 0.02 -29.03 -21.56
N GLY A 24 0.19 -28.08 -22.45
CA GLY A 24 1.45 -27.38 -22.60
C GLY A 24 1.81 -26.82 -21.23
N ASN A 25 3.00 -27.15 -20.73
CA ASN A 25 3.59 -26.42 -19.61
C ASN A 25 3.59 -24.96 -20.04
N GLU A 26 2.63 -24.18 -19.55
CA GLU A 26 2.75 -22.74 -19.55
C GLU A 26 4.00 -22.46 -18.71
N THR A 27 5.11 -22.19 -19.38
CA THR A 27 6.27 -21.61 -18.74
C THR A 27 5.79 -20.27 -18.22
N HIS A 28 5.47 -20.21 -16.92
CA HIS A 28 5.33 -18.96 -16.21
C HIS A 28 6.67 -18.23 -16.39
N VAL A 29 6.72 -17.36 -17.38
CA VAL A 29 7.79 -16.37 -17.46
C VAL A 29 7.59 -15.52 -16.21
N ALA A 30 8.40 -15.75 -15.18
CA ALA A 30 8.37 -14.96 -13.97
C ALA A 30 8.64 -13.51 -14.40
N SER A 31 7.60 -12.67 -14.39
CA SER A 31 7.76 -11.25 -14.62
C SER A 31 8.66 -10.71 -13.52
N THR A 32 9.67 -9.92 -13.90
CA THR A 32 10.47 -9.22 -12.89
C THR A 32 9.55 -8.41 -11.99
N PRO A 33 9.71 -8.51 -10.65
CA PRO A 33 8.88 -7.75 -9.73
C PRO A 33 8.97 -6.25 -9.98
N ASP A 34 7.83 -5.59 -10.06
CA ASP A 34 7.73 -4.15 -10.18
C ASP A 34 7.87 -3.46 -8.82
N THR A 35 8.18 -2.16 -8.85
CA THR A 35 8.18 -1.33 -7.65
C THR A 35 7.20 -0.18 -7.84
N TYR A 36 6.29 -0.02 -6.89
CA TYR A 36 5.32 1.06 -6.81
C TYR A 36 5.61 1.93 -5.59
N ALA A 37 5.30 3.22 -5.67
CA ALA A 37 5.48 4.12 -4.54
C ALA A 37 4.34 5.14 -4.44
N ILE A 38 3.88 5.37 -3.20
CA ILE A 38 3.10 6.53 -2.79
C ILE A 38 4.03 7.36 -1.92
N VAL A 39 4.35 8.56 -2.37
CA VAL A 39 5.32 9.46 -1.71
C VAL A 39 4.60 10.76 -1.39
N ILE A 40 4.46 11.05 -0.10
CA ILE A 40 3.68 12.18 0.40
C ILE A 40 4.61 13.09 1.20
N GLY A 41 4.59 14.39 0.88
CA GLY A 41 5.35 15.41 1.62
C GLY A 41 4.54 16.69 1.77
N ILE A 42 4.29 17.10 3.02
CA ILE A 42 3.43 18.24 3.31
C ILE A 42 4.15 19.20 4.24
N SER A 43 4.55 20.33 3.70
CA SER A 43 5.15 21.45 4.45
C SER A 43 4.15 22.58 4.70
N ASP A 44 3.18 22.77 3.82
CA ASP A 44 2.17 23.82 3.92
C ASP A 44 0.77 23.21 3.95
N TYR A 45 -0.06 23.63 4.89
CA TYR A 45 -1.39 23.09 5.14
C TYR A 45 -2.47 24.13 4.78
N LYS A 46 -3.64 23.65 4.35
CA LYS A 46 -4.77 24.53 4.03
C LYS A 46 -5.29 25.25 5.26
N ASP A 47 -5.27 24.59 6.41
CA ASP A 47 -5.68 25.16 7.70
C ASP A 47 -4.51 25.97 8.29
N PRO A 48 -4.67 27.31 8.47
CA PRO A 48 -3.60 28.16 9.01
C PRO A 48 -3.24 27.87 10.48
N ASP A 49 -4.09 27.14 11.22
CA ASP A 49 -3.82 26.73 12.59
C ASP A 49 -2.86 25.55 12.67
N ILE A 50 -2.56 24.90 11.54
CA ILE A 50 -1.54 23.87 11.45
C ILE A 50 -0.20 24.51 11.09
N PRO A 51 0.83 24.39 11.95
CA PRO A 51 2.14 24.98 11.70
C PRO A 51 2.78 24.47 10.42
N LYS A 52 3.45 25.35 9.69
CA LYS A 52 4.24 24.96 8.51
C LYS A 52 5.48 24.17 8.93
N LEU A 53 5.86 23.22 8.07
CA LEU A 53 7.10 22.47 8.18
C LEU A 53 8.11 22.96 7.13
N SER A 54 9.40 22.82 7.44
CA SER A 54 10.44 23.46 6.60
C SER A 54 10.83 22.62 5.39
N PHE A 55 10.74 21.26 5.47
CA PHE A 55 11.42 20.40 4.49
C PHE A 55 10.61 19.17 4.08
N SER A 56 9.44 18.91 4.64
CA SER A 56 8.69 17.67 4.38
C SER A 56 8.36 17.44 2.89
N ASN A 57 8.02 18.51 2.17
CA ASN A 57 7.79 18.46 0.73
C ASN A 57 9.08 18.12 -0.03
N ARG A 58 10.21 18.73 0.34
CA ARG A 58 11.51 18.47 -0.29
C ARG A 58 12.02 17.06 0.00
N ASP A 59 11.85 16.59 1.23
CA ASP A 59 12.25 15.23 1.61
C ASP A 59 11.51 14.17 0.78
N ALA A 60 10.23 14.39 0.52
CA ALA A 60 9.44 13.54 -0.36
C ALA A 60 9.92 13.60 -1.82
N GLU A 61 10.24 14.78 -2.33
CA GLU A 61 10.82 14.93 -3.68
C GLU A 61 12.15 14.18 -3.80
N VAL A 62 13.06 14.38 -2.83
CA VAL A 62 14.35 13.69 -2.79
C VAL A 62 14.19 12.17 -2.71
N PHE A 63 13.22 11.69 -1.93
CA PHE A 63 12.94 10.25 -1.86
C PHE A 63 12.39 9.70 -3.17
N ALA A 64 11.51 10.43 -3.87
CA ALA A 64 11.02 10.03 -5.18
C ALA A 64 12.16 10.01 -6.23
N ASP A 65 13.05 11.02 -6.22
CA ASP A 65 14.22 11.06 -7.09
C ASP A 65 15.18 9.90 -6.78
N PHE A 66 15.38 9.58 -5.51
CA PHE A 66 16.17 8.41 -5.12
C PHE A 66 15.58 7.13 -5.72
N LEU A 67 14.28 6.89 -5.63
CA LEU A 67 13.65 5.70 -6.21
C LEU A 67 13.82 5.62 -7.72
N MET A 68 13.81 6.74 -8.42
CA MET A 68 14.05 6.81 -9.87
C MET A 68 15.52 6.62 -10.26
N SER A 69 16.45 6.78 -9.33
CA SER A 69 17.89 6.63 -9.57
C SER A 69 18.32 5.15 -9.59
N ALA A 70 19.51 4.87 -10.10
CA ALA A 70 20.08 3.52 -10.11
C ALA A 70 20.21 2.88 -8.72
N PRO A 71 20.71 3.57 -7.67
CA PRO A 71 20.71 3.03 -6.31
C PRO A 71 19.33 2.75 -5.75
N GLY A 72 18.30 3.52 -6.14
CA GLY A 72 16.91 3.36 -5.73
C GLY A 72 16.14 2.31 -6.53
N GLY A 73 16.75 1.75 -7.57
CA GLY A 73 16.17 0.66 -8.36
C GLY A 73 15.59 1.07 -9.71
N ASN A 74 15.88 2.30 -10.20
CA ASN A 74 15.38 2.83 -11.48
C ASN A 74 13.83 2.70 -11.60
N VAL A 75 13.11 3.01 -10.53
CA VAL A 75 11.64 2.90 -10.50
C VAL A 75 11.07 3.84 -11.58
N PRO A 76 10.24 3.34 -12.51
CA PRO A 76 9.63 4.18 -13.52
C PRO A 76 8.77 5.29 -12.91
N LYS A 77 8.88 6.51 -13.44
CA LYS A 77 8.12 7.66 -12.92
C LYS A 77 6.60 7.41 -12.84
N GLN A 78 6.04 6.67 -13.80
CA GLN A 78 4.62 6.30 -13.79
C GLN A 78 4.24 5.34 -12.64
N HIS A 79 5.20 4.67 -12.02
CA HIS A 79 5.00 3.83 -10.84
C HIS A 79 5.12 4.60 -9.52
N ILE A 80 5.30 5.93 -9.58
CA ILE A 80 5.40 6.79 -8.40
C ILE A 80 4.25 7.79 -8.37
N LYS A 81 3.49 7.82 -7.29
CA LYS A 81 2.51 8.87 -6.96
C LYS A 81 3.16 9.82 -5.97
N LEU A 82 3.66 10.95 -6.48
CA LEU A 82 4.24 12.01 -5.67
C LEU A 82 3.16 13.05 -5.37
N LEU A 83 2.82 13.19 -4.09
CA LEU A 83 1.79 14.09 -3.58
C LEU A 83 2.45 15.13 -2.66
N ILE A 84 2.55 16.36 -3.14
CA ILE A 84 3.25 17.45 -2.44
C ILE A 84 2.25 18.55 -2.07
N ASP A 85 2.30 19.00 -0.83
CA ASP A 85 1.53 20.15 -0.31
C ASP A 85 0.06 20.10 -0.76
N SER A 86 -0.41 21.07 -1.52
CA SER A 86 -1.82 21.20 -1.93
C SER A 86 -2.37 20.02 -2.74
N VAL A 87 -1.51 19.18 -3.31
CA VAL A 87 -1.91 17.96 -4.00
C VAL A 87 -2.15 16.81 -3.02
N ALA A 88 -1.53 16.84 -1.84
CA ALA A 88 -1.61 15.79 -0.83
C ALA A 88 -2.92 15.85 -0.01
N THR A 89 -4.06 15.97 -0.67
CA THR A 89 -5.37 15.90 -0.02
C THR A 89 -5.72 14.45 0.35
N ILE A 90 -6.59 14.25 1.33
CA ILE A 90 -7.03 12.90 1.73
C ILE A 90 -7.64 12.13 0.54
N GLY A 91 -8.34 12.82 -0.36
CA GLY A 91 -8.92 12.20 -1.56
C GLY A 91 -7.86 11.75 -2.57
N GLU A 92 -6.80 12.53 -2.78
CA GLU A 92 -5.70 12.12 -3.67
C GLU A 92 -4.85 11.00 -3.06
N VAL A 93 -4.67 11.00 -1.73
CA VAL A 93 -4.03 9.90 -1.01
C VAL A 93 -4.85 8.61 -1.17
N ASP A 94 -6.17 8.64 -0.99
CA ASP A 94 -7.04 7.47 -1.19
C ASP A 94 -6.98 6.96 -2.65
N LYS A 95 -6.99 7.87 -3.64
CA LYS A 95 -6.81 7.48 -5.05
C LYS A 95 -5.46 6.79 -5.30
N ALA A 96 -4.38 7.29 -4.70
CA ALA A 96 -3.06 6.69 -4.83
C ALA A 96 -3.01 5.29 -4.19
N ILE A 97 -3.63 5.11 -3.03
CA ILE A 97 -3.78 3.82 -2.36
C ILE A 97 -4.51 2.82 -3.27
N ARG A 98 -5.69 3.19 -3.78
CA ARG A 98 -6.47 2.34 -4.69
C ARG A 98 -5.70 2.02 -5.96
N TRP A 99 -4.96 2.98 -6.49
CA TRP A 99 -4.13 2.75 -7.66
C TRP A 99 -3.05 1.68 -7.39
N VAL A 100 -2.35 1.73 -6.26
CA VAL A 100 -1.39 0.68 -5.89
C VAL A 100 -2.09 -0.67 -5.77
N MET A 101 -3.20 -0.73 -5.05
CA MET A 101 -3.95 -1.98 -4.85
C MET A 101 -4.41 -2.62 -6.16
N ASN A 102 -4.72 -1.81 -7.18
CA ASN A 102 -5.19 -2.30 -8.48
C ASN A 102 -4.04 -2.72 -9.43
N ASN A 103 -2.81 -2.32 -9.16
CA ASN A 103 -1.68 -2.53 -10.06
C ASN A 103 -0.63 -3.48 -9.50
N CYS A 104 -0.42 -3.53 -8.18
CA CYS A 104 0.60 -4.38 -7.59
C CYS A 104 0.20 -5.87 -7.60
N LYS A 105 1.21 -6.73 -7.76
CA LYS A 105 1.09 -8.18 -7.86
C LYS A 105 2.00 -8.87 -6.83
N GLU A 106 1.95 -10.20 -6.84
CA GLU A 106 2.83 -11.04 -6.03
C GLU A 106 4.31 -10.71 -6.32
N ASP A 107 5.11 -10.64 -5.26
CA ASP A 107 6.54 -10.28 -5.23
C ASP A 107 6.89 -8.81 -5.56
N ASP A 108 5.94 -7.98 -6.00
CA ASP A 108 6.18 -6.55 -6.18
C ASP A 108 6.59 -5.88 -4.86
N LYS A 109 7.22 -4.70 -4.98
CA LYS A 109 7.51 -3.82 -3.84
C LYS A 109 6.57 -2.63 -3.86
N VAL A 110 6.08 -2.26 -2.69
CA VAL A 110 5.27 -1.07 -2.48
C VAL A 110 5.91 -0.21 -1.40
N TYR A 111 6.29 1.02 -1.76
CA TYR A 111 6.72 2.02 -0.79
C TYR A 111 5.54 2.92 -0.44
N PHE A 112 5.33 3.11 0.86
CA PHE A 112 4.51 4.19 1.38
C PHE A 112 5.43 5.11 2.19
N TYR A 113 5.68 6.31 1.65
CA TYR A 113 6.49 7.33 2.30
C TYR A 113 5.60 8.50 2.70
N PHE A 114 5.73 8.96 3.93
CA PHE A 114 5.04 10.15 4.42
C PHE A 114 5.99 11.02 5.23
N SER A 115 6.07 12.30 4.88
CA SER A 115 6.72 13.33 5.68
C SER A 115 5.73 14.48 5.91
N GLY A 116 5.43 14.79 7.20
CA GLY A 116 4.41 15.75 7.56
C GLY A 116 4.01 15.67 9.03
N HIS A 117 2.90 16.32 9.38
CA HIS A 117 2.36 16.23 10.72
C HIS A 117 1.62 14.93 10.98
N GLY A 118 1.82 14.38 12.16
CA GLY A 118 1.00 13.34 12.76
C GLY A 118 0.28 13.87 13.99
N GLU A 119 -0.93 13.40 14.27
CA GLU A 119 -1.70 13.79 15.45
C GLU A 119 -2.40 12.58 16.06
N MET A 120 -2.66 12.64 17.34
CA MET A 120 -3.39 11.62 18.11
C MET A 120 -4.68 12.20 18.67
N GLU A 121 -5.78 11.52 18.46
CA GLU A 121 -7.02 11.88 19.14
C GLU A 121 -6.94 11.51 20.62
N ASN A 122 -7.60 12.30 21.46
CA ASN A 122 -7.62 12.13 22.93
C ASN A 122 -9.03 11.96 23.49
N VAL A 123 -10.01 11.79 22.61
CA VAL A 123 -11.43 11.71 22.97
C VAL A 123 -11.85 10.28 23.30
N THR A 124 -11.34 9.31 22.53
CA THR A 124 -11.67 7.90 22.73
C THR A 124 -10.63 7.18 23.59
N MET A 125 -10.99 6.01 24.07
CA MET A 125 -10.06 5.14 24.81
C MET A 125 -8.94 4.60 23.90
N SER A 126 -9.21 4.43 22.61
CA SER A 126 -8.29 3.86 21.63
C SER A 126 -7.14 4.81 21.31
N LYS A 127 -7.36 6.14 21.44
CA LYS A 127 -6.35 7.17 21.12
C LYS A 127 -5.72 6.96 19.74
N ASN A 128 -6.55 6.89 18.72
CA ASN A 128 -6.11 6.59 17.37
C ASN A 128 -5.21 7.70 16.80
N GLY A 129 -4.16 7.29 16.09
CA GLY A 129 -3.25 8.20 15.39
C GLY A 129 -3.70 8.50 13.97
N TYR A 130 -3.32 9.68 13.50
CA TYR A 130 -3.67 10.19 12.17
C TYR A 130 -2.47 10.87 11.53
N LEU A 131 -2.25 10.63 10.25
CA LEU A 131 -1.37 11.43 9.42
C LEU A 131 -2.21 12.57 8.82
N ILE A 132 -1.71 13.79 8.95
CA ILE A 132 -2.45 14.98 8.60
C ILE A 132 -2.23 15.30 7.12
N CYS A 133 -3.30 15.21 6.32
CA CYS A 133 -3.28 15.56 4.91
C CYS A 133 -3.44 17.07 4.72
N TYR A 134 -3.12 17.59 3.53
CA TYR A 134 -3.16 19.03 3.21
C TYR A 134 -4.47 19.71 3.59
N ASN A 135 -5.60 19.07 3.31
CA ASN A 135 -6.94 19.64 3.55
C ASN A 135 -7.59 19.19 4.87
N THR A 136 -6.84 18.53 5.75
CA THR A 136 -7.32 18.11 7.07
C THR A 136 -7.46 19.34 7.97
N PRO A 137 -8.65 19.62 8.55
CA PRO A 137 -8.82 20.70 9.49
C PRO A 137 -8.25 20.35 10.87
N SER A 138 -7.60 21.31 11.54
CA SER A 138 -6.99 21.13 12.85
C SER A 138 -7.96 20.67 13.95
N VAL A 139 -9.20 21.20 13.90
CA VAL A 139 -10.22 20.90 14.92
C VAL A 139 -11.01 19.61 14.65
N ALA A 140 -10.92 19.05 13.44
CA ALA A 140 -11.69 17.86 13.04
C ALA A 140 -10.82 16.83 12.30
N PHE A 141 -9.54 16.74 12.64
CA PHE A 141 -8.57 15.86 11.98
C PHE A 141 -8.97 14.38 12.07
N VAL A 142 -9.72 13.97 13.09
CA VAL A 142 -10.23 12.60 13.23
C VAL A 142 -11.11 12.18 12.06
N ASN A 143 -11.85 13.12 11.46
CA ASN A 143 -12.78 12.83 10.37
C ASN A 143 -12.13 12.94 8.97
N MET A 144 -11.01 13.65 8.84
CA MET A 144 -10.42 13.99 7.54
C MET A 144 -8.91 13.75 7.48
N GLY A 145 -8.28 13.23 8.52
CA GLY A 145 -6.91 12.74 8.50
C GLY A 145 -6.83 11.30 7.99
N LEU A 146 -5.68 10.87 7.54
CA LEU A 146 -5.41 9.47 7.23
C LEU A 146 -5.21 8.69 8.53
N SER A 147 -6.20 7.92 8.94
CA SER A 147 -6.11 7.06 10.12
C SER A 147 -4.98 6.04 9.96
N ILE A 148 -4.17 5.88 11.01
CA ILE A 148 -3.10 4.89 11.03
C ILE A 148 -3.67 3.47 11.02
N ASP A 149 -4.81 3.22 11.67
CA ASP A 149 -5.48 1.93 11.62
C ASP A 149 -5.92 1.59 10.19
N TYR A 150 -6.52 2.56 9.47
CA TYR A 150 -6.86 2.37 8.08
C TYR A 150 -5.63 2.11 7.21
N LEU A 151 -4.54 2.86 7.41
CA LEU A 151 -3.27 2.61 6.71
C LEU A 151 -2.74 1.20 7.01
N ASN A 152 -2.80 0.77 8.27
CA ASN A 152 -2.39 -0.57 8.68
C ASN A 152 -3.23 -1.65 7.97
N ASP A 153 -4.53 -1.47 7.86
CA ASP A 153 -5.40 -2.42 7.16
C ASP A 153 -5.10 -2.48 5.66
N ILE A 154 -4.82 -1.35 5.03
CA ILE A 154 -4.38 -1.30 3.62
C ILE A 154 -3.05 -2.02 3.43
N VAL A 155 -2.06 -1.73 4.27
CA VAL A 155 -0.74 -2.38 4.22
C VAL A 155 -0.87 -3.89 4.40
N ASN A 156 -1.71 -4.33 5.36
CA ASN A 156 -2.03 -5.75 5.54
C ASN A 156 -2.71 -6.36 4.31
N THR A 157 -3.67 -5.65 3.72
CA THR A 157 -4.38 -6.11 2.54
C THR A 157 -3.41 -6.33 1.38
N ILE A 158 -2.53 -5.38 1.12
CA ILE A 158 -1.51 -5.49 0.07
C ILE A 158 -0.55 -6.65 0.39
N SER A 159 0.01 -6.72 1.60
CA SER A 159 1.02 -7.72 1.94
C SER A 159 0.49 -9.15 2.02
N VAL A 160 -0.77 -9.35 2.39
CA VAL A 160 -1.39 -10.66 2.57
C VAL A 160 -2.12 -11.13 1.31
N GLN A 161 -2.94 -10.27 0.71
CA GLN A 161 -3.77 -10.67 -0.44
C GLN A 161 -2.99 -10.68 -1.75
N THR A 162 -2.14 -9.67 -1.99
CA THR A 162 -1.31 -9.63 -3.20
C THR A 162 0.05 -10.30 -3.00
N LYS A 163 0.46 -10.55 -1.76
CA LYS A 163 1.79 -11.05 -1.37
C LYS A 163 2.94 -10.12 -1.79
N ALA A 164 2.65 -8.86 -2.05
CA ALA A 164 3.66 -7.84 -2.30
C ALA A 164 4.43 -7.50 -1.02
N LYS A 165 5.63 -6.99 -1.18
CA LYS A 165 6.50 -6.54 -0.06
C LYS A 165 6.23 -5.07 0.20
N VAL A 166 5.66 -4.73 1.36
CA VAL A 166 5.32 -3.35 1.70
C VAL A 166 6.38 -2.75 2.62
N ILE A 167 6.82 -1.54 2.28
CA ILE A 167 7.79 -0.76 3.04
C ILE A 167 7.13 0.57 3.39
N VAL A 168 6.89 0.78 4.69
CA VAL A 168 6.30 2.01 5.22
C VAL A 168 7.39 2.84 5.88
N ILE A 169 7.57 4.06 5.41
CA ILE A 169 8.53 5.03 5.93
C ILE A 169 7.75 6.27 6.31
N THR A 170 7.80 6.65 7.58
CA THR A 170 7.12 7.84 8.08
C THR A 170 8.06 8.72 8.85
N ASP A 171 8.14 9.98 8.47
CA ASP A 171 8.73 11.07 9.23
C ASP A 171 7.61 12.02 9.65
N ALA A 172 6.82 11.57 10.60
CA ALA A 172 5.67 12.28 11.14
C ALA A 172 5.93 12.64 12.60
N CYS A 173 6.36 13.87 12.84
CA CYS A 173 6.48 14.41 14.19
C CYS A 173 5.09 14.79 14.70
N HIS A 174 4.79 14.40 15.94
CA HIS A 174 3.64 14.94 16.65
C HIS A 174 3.90 16.42 16.94
N SER A 175 3.12 17.31 16.32
CA SER A 175 3.36 18.75 16.50
C SER A 175 3.04 19.24 17.91
N GLY A 176 2.21 18.52 18.68
CA GLY A 176 1.79 18.91 20.03
C GLY A 176 1.20 20.31 20.14
N THR A 177 1.06 20.99 19.01
CA THR A 177 0.73 22.40 18.87
C THR A 177 -0.66 22.64 18.28
N MET A 178 -1.34 21.59 17.81
CA MET A 178 -2.73 21.74 17.41
C MET A 178 -3.57 22.08 18.65
N THR A 179 -4.42 23.07 18.52
CA THR A 179 -5.20 23.68 19.59
C THR A 179 -5.91 22.59 20.42
N GLY A 180 -5.44 22.38 21.67
CA GLY A 180 -6.06 21.48 22.62
C GLY A 180 -5.28 20.19 22.94
N SER A 181 -4.25 19.85 22.20
CA SER A 181 -3.40 18.70 22.54
C SER A 181 -2.42 19.04 23.66
N LYS A 182 -2.68 18.55 24.87
CA LYS A 182 -1.76 18.60 26.01
C LYS A 182 -0.80 17.41 26.06
N PHE A 183 -0.78 16.58 25.02
CA PHE A 183 0.03 15.36 25.03
C PHE A 183 1.39 15.58 24.37
N LYS A 184 2.44 15.46 25.17
CA LYS A 184 3.81 15.22 24.71
C LYS A 184 3.93 13.71 24.37
N GLY A 185 3.72 13.33 23.13
CA GLY A 185 3.72 11.91 22.81
C GLY A 185 4.06 11.55 21.37
N ASN A 186 5.26 11.93 20.90
CA ASN A 186 5.83 11.44 19.64
C ASN A 186 5.90 9.90 19.54
N PHE A 187 5.88 9.23 20.69
CA PHE A 187 6.08 7.79 20.81
C PHE A 187 4.90 6.97 20.26
N PHE A 188 3.66 7.42 20.46
CA PHE A 188 2.47 6.61 20.14
C PHE A 188 2.16 6.48 18.65
N VAL A 189 2.31 7.55 17.85
CA VAL A 189 2.09 7.45 16.39
C VAL A 189 3.12 6.52 15.78
N GLY A 190 4.38 6.64 16.18
CA GLY A 190 5.45 5.73 15.76
C GLY A 190 5.19 4.29 16.19
N GLU A 191 4.70 4.06 17.42
CA GLU A 191 4.39 2.73 17.92
C GLU A 191 3.23 2.07 17.16
N GLN A 192 2.14 2.78 16.90
CA GLN A 192 1.02 2.29 16.09
C GLN A 192 1.44 1.96 14.65
N LEU A 193 2.34 2.77 14.07
CA LEU A 193 2.91 2.51 12.75
C LEU A 193 3.86 1.31 12.74
N MET A 194 4.46 0.95 13.89
CA MET A 194 5.41 -0.16 14.00
C MET A 194 4.77 -1.53 14.22
N LEU A 195 3.45 -1.62 14.30
CA LEU A 195 2.74 -2.92 14.37
C LEU A 195 2.96 -3.71 13.09
N LYS A 196 3.92 -4.63 13.15
CA LYS A 196 4.45 -5.36 12.00
C LYS A 196 3.72 -6.68 11.77
N LYS A 197 3.36 -6.94 10.52
CA LYS A 197 2.89 -8.26 10.04
C LYS A 197 3.86 -8.83 8.99
N LYS A 198 3.54 -10.01 8.47
CA LYS A 198 4.37 -10.73 7.48
C LYS A 198 4.55 -9.88 6.19
N ASN A 199 5.75 -9.87 5.62
CA ASN A 199 6.15 -9.16 4.40
C ASN A 199 6.13 -7.62 4.49
N GLU A 200 6.28 -7.05 5.69
CA GLU A 200 6.31 -5.61 5.90
C GLU A 200 7.64 -5.15 6.52
N ILE A 201 8.10 -3.98 6.14
CA ILE A 201 9.17 -3.23 6.79
C ILE A 201 8.59 -1.86 7.15
N ARG A 202 8.78 -1.43 8.39
CA ARG A 202 8.32 -0.13 8.86
C ARG A 202 9.46 0.64 9.50
N MET A 203 9.59 1.91 9.11
CA MET A 203 10.54 2.86 9.67
C MET A 203 9.78 4.13 10.03
N ALA A 204 9.90 4.56 11.27
CA ALA A 204 9.31 5.81 11.75
C ALA A 204 10.41 6.65 12.38
N SER A 205 10.48 7.93 11.99
CA SER A 205 11.29 8.94 12.66
C SER A 205 10.43 9.68 13.66
N CYS A 206 10.96 9.89 14.86
CA CYS A 206 10.37 10.69 15.91
C CYS A 206 11.44 11.69 16.39
N LYS A 207 11.18 12.98 16.24
CA LYS A 207 12.01 14.04 16.82
C LYS A 207 11.34 14.66 18.02
#